data_60b7608ca9072332c977152986573e27
#
_entry.id   60b7608ca9072332c977152986573e27
#
_cell.length_a   1.000
_cell.length_b   1.000
_cell.length_c   1.000
_cell.angle_alpha   90.00
_cell.angle_beta   90.00
_cell.angle_gamma   90.00
#
_symmetry.space_group_name_H-M   'P 1'
#
loop_
_entity.id
_entity.type
_entity.pdbx_description
1 polymer ?
#
loop_
_entity_poly.entity_id
_entity_poly.type
_entity_poly.pdbx_seq_one_letter_code
_entity_poly.pdbx_strand_id
1 'polypeptide(L)'
;GIGVAQDAVRIEGHAIEVRVNAEDPRADFRPSPGRVTGWGPPEGEGVRVDSAMREGDPIPPFYDSMVAKLIVRGRDRSDAIERSLRAIRDFRIEGVRTTLPLAAFVVGHPDFRDNRVTTRWLEDAGLPRFLKE
;
A
#
# COMPACT_ATOMS: atom_id res chain seq x y z
N GLY A 1 31.85 13.34 6.78
CA GLY A 1 30.80 13.14 5.77
C GLY A 1 30.70 14.37 4.86
N ILE A 2 30.30 14.17 3.60
CA ILE A 2 30.05 15.28 2.68
C ILE A 2 28.57 15.67 2.88
N GLY A 3 28.32 16.93 3.29
CA GLY A 3 26.97 17.47 3.40
C GLY A 3 26.36 17.76 2.03
N VAL A 4 25.02 17.71 1.96
CA VAL A 4 24.27 18.15 0.77
C VAL A 4 23.84 19.61 1.00
N ALA A 5 24.18 20.49 0.05
CA ALA A 5 23.72 21.88 0.10
C ALA A 5 22.20 21.94 -0.14
N GLN A 6 21.49 22.77 0.64
CA GLN A 6 20.03 22.87 0.57
C GLN A 6 19.53 23.29 -0.83
N ASP A 7 20.23 24.16 -1.50
CA ASP A 7 19.94 24.65 -2.85
C ASP A 7 20.17 23.60 -3.97
N ALA A 8 20.92 22.52 -3.66
CA ALA A 8 21.10 21.39 -4.54
C ALA A 8 19.95 20.36 -4.49
N VAL A 9 19.09 20.45 -3.46
CA VAL A 9 17.96 19.53 -3.32
C VAL A 9 16.88 19.87 -4.34
N ARG A 10 16.47 18.87 -5.14
CA ARG A 10 15.40 18.96 -6.11
C ARG A 10 14.33 17.94 -5.79
N ILE A 11 13.07 18.35 -5.88
CA ILE A 11 11.92 17.45 -5.79
C ILE A 11 11.50 17.12 -7.23
N GLU A 12 11.62 15.84 -7.59
CA GLU A 12 11.30 15.36 -8.94
C GLU A 12 10.36 14.14 -8.86
N GLY A 13 9.30 14.17 -9.66
CA GLY A 13 8.32 13.10 -9.72
C GLY A 13 7.36 13.13 -8.54
N HIS A 14 6.67 11.99 -8.36
CA HIS A 14 5.70 11.78 -7.30
C HIS A 14 5.83 10.37 -6.76
N ALA A 15 5.67 10.17 -5.47
CA ALA A 15 5.70 8.83 -4.86
C ALA A 15 4.46 8.59 -4.01
N ILE A 16 4.00 7.32 -4.02
CA ILE A 16 2.91 6.83 -3.18
C ILE A 16 3.45 5.66 -2.37
N GLU A 17 3.28 5.72 -1.05
CA GLU A 17 3.55 4.60 -0.15
C GLU A 17 2.23 3.95 0.27
N VAL A 18 2.18 2.63 0.21
CA VAL A 18 1.09 1.80 0.70
C VAL A 18 1.63 0.89 1.80
N ARG A 19 1.10 1.04 3.01
CA ARG A 19 1.31 0.08 4.09
C ARG A 19 0.44 -1.14 3.86
N VAL A 20 1.04 -2.31 3.77
CA VAL A 20 0.34 -3.57 3.60
C VAL A 20 0.27 -4.27 4.95
N ASN A 21 -0.93 -4.34 5.51
CA ASN A 21 -1.19 -4.96 6.80
C ASN A 21 -1.92 -6.30 6.61
N ALA A 22 -1.59 -7.29 7.43
CA ALA A 22 -2.35 -8.54 7.55
C ALA A 22 -3.61 -8.31 8.39
N GLU A 23 -4.57 -7.64 7.81
CA GLU A 23 -5.85 -7.25 8.40
C GLU A 23 -6.98 -7.43 7.39
N ASP A 24 -8.19 -7.68 7.88
CA ASP A 24 -9.38 -7.73 7.05
C ASP A 24 -10.19 -6.43 7.15
N PRO A 25 -10.14 -5.55 6.13
CA PRO A 25 -10.91 -4.30 6.14
C PRO A 25 -12.43 -4.52 6.18
N ARG A 26 -12.91 -5.70 5.73
CA ARG A 26 -14.34 -6.05 5.76
C ARG A 26 -14.79 -6.58 7.12
N ALA A 27 -13.86 -6.89 8.01
CA ALA A 27 -14.11 -7.36 9.37
C ALA A 27 -13.56 -6.37 10.41
N ASP A 28 -13.79 -5.07 10.20
CA ASP A 28 -13.36 -3.98 11.09
C ASP A 28 -11.85 -4.00 11.36
N PHE A 29 -11.06 -4.21 10.30
CA PHE A 29 -9.59 -4.28 10.36
C PHE A 29 -9.07 -5.31 11.38
N ARG A 30 -9.86 -6.36 11.64
CA ARG A 30 -9.42 -7.44 12.53
C ARG A 30 -8.12 -8.04 12.00
N PRO A 31 -7.11 -8.23 12.86
CA PRO A 31 -5.88 -8.93 12.48
C PRO A 31 -6.18 -10.27 11.83
N SER A 32 -5.44 -10.59 10.77
CA SER A 32 -5.52 -11.86 10.05
C SER A 32 -4.24 -12.67 10.29
N PRO A 33 -4.10 -13.29 11.49
CA PRO A 33 -2.96 -14.14 11.77
C PRO A 33 -3.03 -15.40 10.91
N GLY A 34 -1.88 -15.98 10.64
CA GLY A 34 -1.81 -17.21 9.84
C GLY A 34 -0.42 -17.44 9.27
N ARG A 35 -0.34 -18.29 8.26
CA ARG A 35 0.88 -18.56 7.53
C ARG A 35 0.77 -18.03 6.11
N VAL A 36 1.78 -17.31 5.66
CA VAL A 36 1.90 -16.85 4.28
C VAL A 36 2.18 -18.05 3.39
N THR A 37 1.20 -18.48 2.61
CA THR A 37 1.31 -19.64 1.71
C THR A 37 1.72 -19.29 0.29
N GLY A 38 1.72 -18.00 -0.06
CA GLY A 38 2.24 -17.46 -1.30
C GLY A 38 2.74 -16.04 -1.10
N TRP A 39 3.95 -15.76 -1.57
CA TRP A 39 4.60 -14.46 -1.49
C TRP A 39 5.21 -14.11 -2.84
N GLY A 40 4.69 -13.07 -3.48
CA GLY A 40 5.17 -12.55 -4.76
C GLY A 40 5.08 -11.04 -4.78
N PRO A 41 6.12 -10.32 -4.32
CA PRO A 41 6.14 -8.87 -4.38
C PRO A 41 6.20 -8.38 -5.84
N PRO A 42 5.57 -7.24 -6.16
CA PRO A 42 5.66 -6.66 -7.50
C PRO A 42 7.06 -6.13 -7.77
N GLU A 43 7.44 -6.21 -9.04
CA GLU A 43 8.71 -5.67 -9.55
C GLU A 43 8.45 -4.67 -10.68
N GLY A 44 9.43 -3.85 -10.98
CA GLY A 44 9.39 -2.91 -12.11
C GLY A 44 10.00 -1.56 -11.82
N GLU A 45 10.07 -0.74 -12.86
CA GLU A 45 10.63 0.60 -12.75
C GLU A 45 9.80 1.48 -11.79
N GLY A 46 10.48 2.05 -10.80
CA GLY A 46 9.86 2.89 -9.79
C GLY A 46 9.08 2.13 -8.72
N VAL A 47 9.13 0.79 -8.70
CA VAL A 47 8.48 -0.06 -7.68
C VAL A 47 9.53 -0.56 -6.70
N ARG A 48 9.25 -0.39 -5.39
CA ARG A 48 10.07 -0.88 -4.29
C ARG A 48 9.16 -1.50 -3.23
N VAL A 49 9.55 -2.66 -2.75
CA VAL A 49 8.88 -3.34 -1.62
C VAL A 49 9.86 -3.52 -0.48
N ASP A 50 9.57 -2.93 0.67
CA ASP A 50 10.31 -3.13 1.91
C ASP A 50 9.55 -4.13 2.77
N SER A 51 10.11 -5.32 2.96
CA SER A 51 9.53 -6.40 3.74
C SER A 51 10.60 -7.36 4.22
N ALA A 52 10.37 -7.96 5.39
CA ALA A 52 11.13 -9.12 5.88
C ALA A 52 10.41 -10.45 5.61
N MET A 53 9.17 -10.41 5.06
CA MET A 53 8.33 -11.59 4.86
C MET A 53 8.80 -12.46 3.71
N ARG A 54 8.57 -13.77 3.89
CA ARG A 54 8.81 -14.81 2.89
C ARG A 54 7.63 -15.79 2.88
N GLU A 55 7.51 -16.54 1.81
CA GLU A 55 6.61 -17.69 1.78
C GLU A 55 6.94 -18.66 2.91
N GLY A 56 5.93 -19.14 3.63
CA GLY A 56 6.06 -19.99 4.79
C GLY A 56 6.13 -19.28 6.14
N ASP A 57 6.35 -17.96 6.17
CA ASP A 57 6.45 -17.22 7.42
C ASP A 57 5.10 -17.14 8.15
N PRO A 58 5.11 -17.26 9.48
CA PRO A 58 3.93 -17.03 10.29
C PRO A 58 3.70 -15.53 10.54
N ILE A 59 2.44 -15.10 10.54
CA ILE A 59 2.02 -13.79 11.03
C ILE A 59 1.39 -13.99 12.41
N PRO A 60 2.06 -13.55 13.48
CA PRO A 60 1.54 -13.70 14.84
C PRO A 60 0.43 -12.68 15.12
N PRO A 61 -0.52 -13.01 16.01
CA PRO A 61 -1.63 -12.11 16.37
C PRO A 61 -1.26 -11.01 17.36
N PHE A 62 -0.02 -10.95 17.85
CA PHE A 62 0.35 -10.18 19.05
C PHE A 62 1.13 -8.89 18.77
N TYR A 63 1.54 -8.66 17.52
CA TYR A 63 2.35 -7.50 17.14
C TYR A 63 1.71 -6.72 16.00
N ASP A 64 2.38 -5.67 15.54
CA ASP A 64 1.99 -4.90 14.37
C ASP A 64 1.71 -5.84 13.18
N SER A 65 0.56 -5.65 12.57
CA SER A 65 0.09 -6.43 11.43
C SER A 65 0.78 -6.07 10.11
N MET A 66 1.65 -5.04 10.09
CA MET A 66 2.31 -4.59 8.87
C MET A 66 3.30 -5.64 8.35
N VAL A 67 3.05 -6.13 7.15
CA VAL A 67 3.88 -7.16 6.49
C VAL A 67 4.78 -6.58 5.40
N ALA A 68 4.43 -5.44 4.83
CA ALA A 68 5.23 -4.77 3.81
C ALA A 68 4.91 -3.28 3.70
N LYS A 69 5.85 -2.54 3.10
CA LYS A 69 5.62 -1.22 2.52
C LYS A 69 5.83 -1.33 1.02
N LEU A 70 4.83 -0.97 0.25
CA LEU A 70 4.94 -0.82 -1.19
C LEU A 70 5.13 0.66 -1.51
N ILE A 71 6.26 1.02 -2.10
CA ILE A 71 6.60 2.39 -2.47
C ILE A 71 6.68 2.45 -4.00
N VAL A 72 5.90 3.34 -4.60
CA VAL A 72 5.84 3.48 -6.05
C VAL A 72 6.11 4.92 -6.46
N ARG A 73 7.10 5.11 -7.34
CA ARG A 73 7.47 6.40 -7.91
C ARG A 73 6.98 6.48 -9.35
N GLY A 74 6.39 7.62 -9.71
CA GLY A 74 6.05 8.01 -11.07
C GLY A 74 6.67 9.36 -11.45
N ARG A 75 6.55 9.72 -12.72
CA ARG A 75 6.99 11.02 -13.26
C ARG A 75 6.19 12.18 -12.65
N ASP A 76 4.92 11.92 -12.40
CA ASP A 76 3.94 12.81 -11.79
C ASP A 76 2.93 12.00 -10.95
N ARG A 77 1.95 12.68 -10.33
CA ARG A 77 0.93 12.04 -9.49
C ARG A 77 0.09 11.03 -10.28
N SER A 78 -0.31 11.33 -11.49
CA SER A 78 -1.14 10.43 -12.30
C SER A 78 -0.38 9.15 -12.66
N ASP A 79 0.89 9.28 -13.10
CA ASP A 79 1.75 8.13 -13.39
C ASP A 79 2.02 7.28 -12.13
N ALA A 80 2.25 7.95 -10.98
CA ALA A 80 2.43 7.24 -9.71
C ALA A 80 1.16 6.46 -9.30
N ILE A 81 -0.04 7.01 -9.49
CA ILE A 81 -1.31 6.33 -9.24
C ILE A 81 -1.46 5.09 -10.13
N GLU A 82 -1.26 5.23 -11.45
CA GLU A 82 -1.41 4.12 -12.39
C GLU A 82 -0.39 3.00 -12.12
N ARG A 83 0.86 3.35 -11.82
CA ARG A 83 1.89 2.38 -11.42
C ARG A 83 1.54 1.69 -10.10
N SER A 84 1.02 2.45 -9.12
CA SER A 84 0.60 1.88 -7.83
C SER A 84 -0.53 0.87 -7.99
N LEU A 85 -1.54 1.17 -8.80
CA LEU A 85 -2.65 0.25 -9.07
C LEU A 85 -2.17 -1.04 -9.74
N ARG A 86 -1.21 -0.96 -10.66
CA ARG A 86 -0.59 -2.16 -11.25
C ARG A 86 0.18 -2.95 -10.19
N ALA A 87 1.06 -2.28 -9.44
CA ALA A 87 1.86 -2.93 -8.41
C ALA A 87 0.99 -3.60 -7.31
N ILE A 88 -0.10 -2.94 -6.87
CA ILE A 88 -1.04 -3.53 -5.91
C ILE A 88 -1.70 -4.78 -6.48
N ARG A 89 -2.13 -4.77 -7.74
CA ARG A 89 -2.75 -5.93 -8.42
C ARG A 89 -1.77 -7.10 -8.56
N ASP A 90 -0.51 -6.79 -8.86
CA ASP A 90 0.53 -7.80 -9.09
C ASP A 90 1.12 -8.35 -7.77
N PHE A 91 0.81 -7.71 -6.64
CA PHE A 91 1.30 -8.13 -5.33
C PHE A 91 0.52 -9.36 -4.84
N ARG A 92 1.13 -10.53 -4.95
CA ARG A 92 0.56 -11.80 -4.48
C ARG A 92 0.90 -12.06 -3.03
N ILE A 93 -0.10 -12.11 -2.17
CA ILE A 93 0.00 -12.54 -0.77
C ILE A 93 -1.15 -13.51 -0.52
N GLU A 94 -0.83 -14.75 -0.18
CA GLU A 94 -1.81 -15.82 0.05
C GLU A 94 -1.70 -16.35 1.48
N GLY A 95 -2.79 -16.95 1.97
CA GLY A 95 -2.88 -17.54 3.31
C GLY A 95 -3.41 -16.60 4.39
N VAL A 96 -3.40 -15.29 4.14
CA VAL A 96 -3.93 -14.27 5.06
C VAL A 96 -4.71 -13.19 4.33
N ARG A 97 -5.60 -12.50 5.02
CA ARG A 97 -6.25 -11.29 4.52
C ARG A 97 -5.30 -10.11 4.64
N THR A 98 -5.38 -9.19 3.69
CA THR A 98 -4.56 -7.97 3.70
C THR A 98 -5.36 -6.74 3.34
N THR A 99 -4.78 -5.56 3.62
CA THR A 99 -5.34 -4.25 3.24
C THR A 99 -5.14 -3.89 1.77
N LEU A 100 -4.51 -4.73 0.95
CA LEU A 100 -4.28 -4.46 -0.49
C LEU A 100 -5.56 -4.13 -1.27
N PRO A 101 -6.70 -4.85 -1.10
CA PRO A 101 -7.94 -4.49 -1.80
C PRO A 101 -8.45 -3.09 -1.45
N LEU A 102 -8.37 -2.70 -0.18
CA LEU A 102 -8.73 -1.35 0.26
C LEU A 102 -7.77 -0.30 -0.32
N ALA A 103 -6.47 -0.60 -0.35
CA ALA A 103 -5.48 0.29 -0.94
C ALA A 103 -5.75 0.53 -2.45
N ALA A 104 -6.09 -0.52 -3.19
CA ALA A 104 -6.49 -0.39 -4.59
C ALA A 104 -7.71 0.52 -4.76
N PHE A 105 -8.74 0.32 -3.93
CA PHE A 105 -9.95 1.15 -3.92
C PHE A 105 -9.61 2.62 -3.65
N VAL A 106 -8.82 2.90 -2.60
CA VAL A 106 -8.45 4.27 -2.20
C VAL A 106 -7.63 4.95 -3.30
N VAL A 107 -6.56 4.33 -3.77
CA VAL A 107 -5.67 4.90 -4.79
C VAL A 107 -6.38 5.13 -6.12
N GLY A 108 -7.33 4.25 -6.47
CA GLY A 108 -8.16 4.37 -7.68
C GLY A 108 -9.29 5.38 -7.57
N HIS A 109 -9.68 5.79 -6.34
CA HIS A 109 -10.84 6.64 -6.13
C HIS A 109 -10.65 8.06 -6.74
N PRO A 110 -11.70 8.65 -7.39
CA PRO A 110 -11.61 10.00 -7.95
C PRO A 110 -11.14 11.06 -6.93
N ASP A 111 -11.62 11.01 -5.70
CA ASP A 111 -11.22 11.97 -4.66
C ASP A 111 -9.72 11.88 -4.34
N PHE A 112 -9.14 10.67 -4.37
CA PHE A 112 -7.70 10.51 -4.21
C PHE A 112 -6.93 11.04 -5.41
N ARG A 113 -7.40 10.74 -6.63
CA ARG A 113 -6.82 11.26 -7.88
C ARG A 113 -6.78 12.79 -7.90
N ASP A 114 -7.87 13.41 -7.49
CA ASP A 114 -8.05 14.86 -7.47
C ASP A 114 -7.49 15.54 -6.21
N ASN A 115 -6.81 14.79 -5.34
CA ASN A 115 -6.26 15.26 -4.06
C ASN A 115 -7.30 15.93 -3.14
N ARG A 116 -8.53 15.39 -3.10
CA ARG A 116 -9.64 15.87 -2.27
C ARG A 116 -9.84 15.08 -0.98
N VAL A 117 -8.91 14.15 -0.67
CA VAL A 117 -8.95 13.36 0.56
C VAL A 117 -8.48 14.17 1.76
N THR A 118 -9.16 14.00 2.89
CA THR A 118 -8.80 14.56 4.19
C THR A 118 -8.40 13.44 5.14
N THR A 119 -7.91 13.78 6.33
CA THR A 119 -7.56 12.80 7.37
C THR A 119 -8.74 11.92 7.80
N ARG A 120 -9.98 12.40 7.63
CA ARG A 120 -11.20 11.65 7.96
C ARG A 120 -11.89 11.02 6.75
N TRP A 121 -11.40 11.29 5.55
CA TRP A 121 -12.07 10.86 4.32
C TRP A 121 -12.31 9.34 4.28
N LEU A 122 -11.36 8.54 4.75
CA LEU A 122 -11.48 7.09 4.74
C LEU A 122 -12.67 6.64 5.61
N GLU A 123 -12.79 7.17 6.82
CA GLU A 123 -13.85 6.83 7.76
C GLU A 123 -15.22 7.33 7.29
N ASP A 124 -15.28 8.59 6.85
CA ASP A 124 -16.53 9.29 6.55
C ASP A 124 -17.11 8.88 5.18
N ALA A 125 -16.27 8.54 4.19
CA ALA A 125 -16.70 8.29 2.82
C ALA A 125 -16.08 7.05 2.18
N GLY A 126 -14.78 6.82 2.29
CA GLY A 126 -14.06 5.78 1.58
C GLY A 126 -14.45 4.38 2.03
N LEU A 127 -14.33 4.09 3.31
CA LEU A 127 -14.63 2.76 3.86
C LEU A 127 -16.10 2.35 3.70
N PRO A 128 -17.10 3.24 3.97
CA PRO A 128 -18.50 2.89 3.71
C PRO A 128 -18.81 2.54 2.25
N ARG A 129 -18.09 3.11 1.29
CA ARG A 129 -18.23 2.78 -0.15
C ARG A 129 -17.55 1.47 -0.49
N PHE A 130 -16.31 1.26 -0.02
CA PHE A 130 -15.57 0.02 -0.20
C PHE A 130 -16.33 -1.20 0.32
N LEU A 131 -17.03 -1.08 1.45
CA LEU A 131 -17.78 -2.18 2.07
C LEU A 131 -19.06 -2.55 1.30
N LYS A 132 -19.53 -1.71 0.37
CA LYS A 132 -20.71 -1.96 -0.49
C LYS A 132 -20.36 -2.64 -1.81
N GLU A 133 -19.11 -2.68 -2.20
CA GLU A 133 -18.60 -3.42 -3.37
C GLU A 133 -18.34 -4.89 -3.04
#